data_5daa05d0cf3befcbc79b5dd0a74ec021
#
_entry.id   5daa05d0cf3befcbc79b5dd0a74ec021
#
_cell.length_a   1.000
_cell.length_b   1.000
_cell.length_c   1.000
_cell.angle_alpha   90.00
_cell.angle_beta   90.00
_cell.angle_gamma   90.00
#
_symmetry.space_group_name_H-M   'P 1'
#
loop_
_entity.id
_entity.type
_entity.pdbx_description
1 polymer ?
#
loop_
_entity_poly.entity_id
_entity_poly.type
_entity_poly.pdbx_seq_one_letter_code
_entity_poly.pdbx_strand_id
1 'polypeptide(L)'
;QSVIAEPGEMAEFVKYIEVKSTKRLTCPDINDVLWVDTLNVTRNEWVAAQQHKEFYSIFRVYFTREGIVMFVLTNPIQKFNDGTIQAVPMTYRVDFSNTAVDAVISPAVVGGA
;
A
#
# COMPACT_ATOMS: atom_id res chain seq x y z
N GLN A 1 -9.43 5.57 -5.51
CA GLN A 1 -9.11 4.26 -6.06
C GLN A 1 -8.92 4.34 -7.56
N SER A 2 -7.84 3.77 -8.06
CA SER A 2 -7.54 3.77 -9.48
C SER A 2 -7.67 2.37 -10.04
N VAL A 3 -8.17 2.27 -11.27
CA VAL A 3 -8.30 1.01 -11.98
C VAL A 3 -7.40 1.07 -13.21
N ILE A 4 -6.51 0.08 -13.36
CA ILE A 4 -5.56 0.03 -14.46
C ILE A 4 -5.78 -1.25 -15.24
N ALA A 5 -6.03 -1.11 -16.54
CA ALA A 5 -6.08 -2.22 -17.48
C ALA A 5 -4.78 -2.24 -18.27
N GLU A 6 -4.17 -3.40 -18.38
CA GLU A 6 -2.90 -3.55 -19.10
C GLU A 6 -3.16 -3.43 -20.60
N PRO A 7 -2.46 -2.53 -21.30
CA PRO A 7 -2.61 -2.42 -22.76
C PRO A 7 -2.17 -3.72 -23.45
N GLY A 8 -2.98 -4.17 -24.38
CA GLY A 8 -2.66 -5.38 -25.13
C GLY A 8 -2.98 -6.68 -24.41
N GLU A 9 -3.39 -6.59 -23.17
CA GLU A 9 -3.80 -7.74 -22.40
C GLU A 9 -5.30 -7.96 -22.51
N MET A 10 -5.74 -9.11 -22.05
CA MET A 10 -7.16 -9.40 -21.98
C MET A 10 -7.82 -8.49 -20.95
N ALA A 11 -9.07 -8.14 -21.20
CA ALA A 11 -9.81 -7.22 -20.34
C ALA A 11 -9.93 -7.70 -18.89
N GLU A 12 -9.73 -8.97 -18.64
CA GLU A 12 -9.82 -9.52 -17.29
C GLU A 12 -8.61 -9.16 -16.42
N PHE A 13 -7.54 -8.61 -16.99
CA PHE A 13 -6.38 -8.19 -16.21
C PHE A 13 -6.55 -6.75 -15.76
N VAL A 14 -7.35 -6.57 -14.73
CA VAL A 14 -7.59 -5.26 -14.13
C VAL A 14 -6.98 -5.25 -12.75
N LYS A 15 -6.14 -4.24 -12.50
CA LYS A 15 -5.55 -4.04 -11.18
C LYS A 15 -6.23 -2.88 -10.48
N TYR A 16 -6.50 -3.06 -9.21
CA TYR A 16 -7.09 -2.03 -8.36
C TYR A 16 -6.01 -1.50 -7.44
N ILE A 17 -5.78 -0.20 -7.51
CA ILE A 17 -4.76 0.45 -6.70
C ILE A 17 -5.41 1.51 -5.84
N GLU A 18 -5.27 1.36 -4.54
CA GLU A 18 -5.70 2.35 -3.56
C GLU A 18 -4.47 3.10 -3.08
N VAL A 19 -4.46 4.41 -3.27
CA VAL A 19 -3.33 5.25 -2.87
C VAL A 19 -3.64 5.93 -1.54
N LYS A 20 -2.77 5.72 -0.56
CA LYS A 20 -2.88 6.32 0.76
C LYS A 20 -1.61 7.10 1.05
N SER A 21 -1.68 8.42 1.01
CA SER A 21 -0.50 9.26 1.19
C SER A 21 -0.44 9.86 2.59
N THR A 22 0.76 10.18 3.01
CA THR A 22 1.01 10.84 4.28
C THR A 22 2.29 11.66 4.18
N LYS A 23 2.47 12.60 5.10
CA LYS A 23 3.69 13.38 5.23
C LYS A 23 4.49 12.87 6.40
N ARG A 24 5.80 12.78 6.24
CA ARG A 24 6.74 12.40 7.28
C ARG A 24 7.96 13.30 7.22
N LEU A 25 8.69 13.42 8.32
CA LEU A 25 9.93 14.19 8.32
C LEU A 25 11.05 13.42 7.63
N THR A 26 11.10 12.11 7.82
CA THR A 26 12.14 11.25 7.26
C THR A 26 11.52 10.09 6.50
N CYS A 27 12.26 9.52 5.57
CA CYS A 27 11.82 8.34 4.85
C CYS A 27 11.74 7.14 5.79
N PRO A 28 10.69 6.33 5.69
CA PRO A 28 10.64 5.09 6.43
C PRO A 28 11.74 4.15 5.93
N ASP A 29 12.32 3.39 6.85
CA ASP A 29 13.39 2.45 6.53
C ASP A 29 12.82 1.04 6.46
N ILE A 30 12.81 0.46 5.25
CA ILE A 30 12.29 -0.89 5.03
C ILE A 30 13.09 -1.94 5.80
N ASN A 31 14.30 -1.63 6.19
CA ASN A 31 15.15 -2.55 6.94
C ASN A 31 14.94 -2.46 8.46
N ASP A 32 14.18 -1.49 8.92
CA ASP A 32 13.90 -1.34 10.35
C ASP A 32 12.76 -2.27 10.75
N VAL A 33 13.12 -3.35 11.45
CA VAL A 33 12.15 -4.38 11.84
C VAL A 33 11.16 -3.90 12.91
N LEU A 34 11.47 -2.78 13.57
CA LEU A 34 10.60 -2.20 14.59
C LEU A 34 9.64 -1.15 14.01
N TRP A 35 9.83 -0.80 12.75
CA TRP A 35 9.01 0.20 12.10
C TRP A 35 7.59 -0.34 11.85
N VAL A 36 6.62 0.49 12.17
CA VAL A 36 5.20 0.18 11.97
C VAL A 36 4.50 1.44 11.48
N ASP A 37 3.59 1.29 10.56
CA ASP A 37 2.72 2.37 10.12
C ASP A 37 1.26 1.94 10.23
N THR A 38 0.39 2.93 10.30
CA THR A 38 -1.05 2.75 10.40
C THR A 38 -1.72 3.58 9.31
N LEU A 39 -2.67 2.97 8.62
CA LEU A 39 -3.48 3.68 7.64
C LEU A 39 -4.95 3.28 7.78
N ASN A 40 -5.82 4.11 7.27
CA ASN A 40 -7.26 3.86 7.34
C ASN A 40 -7.75 3.35 5.99
N VAL A 41 -8.55 2.29 6.05
CA VAL A 41 -9.17 1.70 4.87
C VAL A 41 -10.68 1.76 5.08
N THR A 42 -11.40 2.32 4.13
CA THR A 42 -12.85 2.38 4.22
C THR A 42 -13.44 0.98 4.09
N ARG A 43 -14.67 0.83 4.55
CA ARG A 43 -15.37 -0.44 4.42
C ARG A 43 -15.48 -0.87 2.97
N ASN A 44 -15.80 0.05 2.07
CA ASN A 44 -15.91 -0.26 0.64
C ASN A 44 -14.58 -0.69 0.05
N GLU A 45 -13.49 -0.05 0.46
CA GLU A 45 -12.15 -0.43 0.04
C GLU A 45 -11.79 -1.82 0.54
N TRP A 46 -12.16 -2.14 1.77
CA TRP A 46 -11.90 -3.46 2.34
C TRP A 46 -12.68 -4.54 1.60
N VAL A 47 -13.94 -4.28 1.29
CA VAL A 47 -14.77 -5.20 0.49
C VAL A 47 -14.16 -5.40 -0.89
N ALA A 48 -13.71 -4.32 -1.53
CA ALA A 48 -13.06 -4.42 -2.83
C ALA A 48 -11.80 -5.27 -2.76
N ALA A 49 -11.01 -5.11 -1.70
CA ALA A 49 -9.82 -5.92 -1.49
C ALA A 49 -10.17 -7.40 -1.33
N GLN A 50 -11.28 -7.71 -0.65
CA GLN A 50 -11.75 -9.09 -0.51
C GLN A 50 -12.19 -9.68 -1.84
N GLN A 51 -12.76 -8.87 -2.71
CA GLN A 51 -13.23 -9.32 -4.02
C GLN A 51 -12.09 -9.53 -5.01
N HIS A 52 -11.09 -8.66 -4.99
CA HIS A 52 -10.05 -8.63 -6.02
C HIS A 52 -8.73 -9.26 -5.60
N LYS A 53 -8.53 -9.51 -4.32
CA LYS A 53 -7.40 -10.29 -3.79
C LYS A 53 -6.04 -9.85 -4.36
N GLU A 54 -5.38 -10.72 -5.12
CA GLU A 54 -4.05 -10.44 -5.69
C GLU A 54 -4.06 -9.29 -6.70
N PHE A 55 -5.22 -8.91 -7.19
CA PHE A 55 -5.33 -7.78 -8.12
C PHE A 55 -5.61 -6.47 -7.40
N TYR A 56 -5.60 -6.48 -6.08
CA TYR A 56 -5.78 -5.28 -5.26
C TYR A 56 -4.49 -4.95 -4.53
N SER A 57 -4.04 -3.70 -4.64
CA SER A 57 -2.84 -3.23 -3.95
C SER A 57 -3.11 -1.91 -3.26
N ILE A 58 -2.47 -1.73 -2.11
CA ILE A 58 -2.43 -0.44 -1.42
C ILE A 58 -1.04 0.15 -1.64
N PHE A 59 -1.01 1.37 -2.17
CA PHE A 59 0.22 2.12 -2.35
C PHE A 59 0.28 3.16 -1.24
N ARG A 60 1.17 2.94 -0.27
CA ARG A 60 1.38 3.88 0.82
C ARG A 60 2.48 4.85 0.43
N VAL A 61 2.13 6.10 0.23
CA VAL A 61 3.05 7.12 -0.29
C VAL A 61 3.50 8.03 0.86
N TYR A 62 4.80 8.17 1.00
CA TYR A 62 5.40 9.02 2.03
C TYR A 62 6.05 10.22 1.36
N PHE A 63 5.53 11.41 1.65
CA PHE A 63 6.14 12.67 1.20
C PHE A 63 7.05 13.15 2.32
N THR A 64 8.36 13.14 2.07
CA THR A 64 9.35 13.53 3.07
C THR A 64 10.28 14.59 2.53
N ARG A 65 11.10 15.15 3.42
CA ARG A 65 12.14 16.09 3.01
C ARG A 65 13.19 15.45 2.12
N GLU A 66 13.36 14.13 2.25
CA GLU A 66 14.38 13.39 1.53
C GLU A 66 13.87 12.89 0.19
N GLY A 67 12.60 13.08 -0.10
CA GLY A 67 11.98 12.65 -1.33
C GLY A 67 10.70 11.91 -1.10
N ILE A 68 10.22 11.24 -2.14
CA ILE A 68 8.98 10.48 -2.11
C ILE A 68 9.32 8.99 -2.12
N VAL A 69 8.75 8.27 -1.16
CA VAL A 69 8.90 6.82 -1.08
C VAL A 69 7.52 6.19 -1.10
N MET A 70 7.39 5.08 -1.78
CA MET A 70 6.12 4.38 -1.90
C MET A 70 6.32 2.92 -1.51
N PHE A 71 5.52 2.46 -0.56
CA PHE A 71 5.49 1.05 -0.16
C PHE A 71 4.26 0.41 -0.79
N VAL A 72 4.44 -0.76 -1.39
CA VAL A 72 3.37 -1.49 -2.06
C VAL A 72 2.96 -2.68 -1.22
N LEU A 73 1.68 -2.77 -0.91
CA LEU A 73 1.09 -3.91 -0.20
C LEU A 73 0.09 -4.57 -1.16
N THR A 74 0.46 -5.71 -1.71
CA THR A 74 -0.39 -6.46 -2.63
C THR A 74 -1.18 -7.50 -1.85
N ASN A 75 -2.44 -7.67 -2.25
CA ASN A 75 -3.37 -8.63 -1.64
C ASN A 75 -3.41 -8.45 -0.11
N PRO A 76 -3.95 -7.31 0.37
CA PRO A 76 -3.97 -7.05 1.80
C PRO A 76 -4.80 -8.06 2.60
N ILE A 77 -5.78 -8.70 1.96
CA ILE A 77 -6.59 -9.71 2.65
C ILE A 77 -5.75 -10.94 2.98
N GLN A 78 -4.89 -11.38 2.04
CA GLN A 78 -3.98 -12.49 2.31
C GLN A 78 -3.02 -12.14 3.44
N LYS A 79 -2.51 -10.91 3.46
CA LYS A 79 -1.61 -10.43 4.52
C LYS A 79 -2.32 -10.38 5.87
N PHE A 80 -3.60 -10.01 5.87
CA PHE A 80 -4.41 -10.05 7.09
C PHE A 80 -4.57 -11.48 7.59
N ASN A 81 -4.86 -12.40 6.69
CA ASN A 81 -5.02 -13.82 7.04
C ASN A 81 -3.72 -14.43 7.54
N ASP A 82 -2.58 -14.00 6.99
CA ASP A 82 -1.25 -14.46 7.38
C ASP A 82 -0.75 -13.80 8.67
N GLY A 83 -1.43 -12.75 9.12
CA GLY A 83 -1.01 -12.02 10.31
C GLY A 83 0.08 -10.99 10.06
N THR A 84 0.47 -10.73 8.81
CA THR A 84 1.48 -9.71 8.51
C THR A 84 0.92 -8.29 8.58
N ILE A 85 -0.39 -8.15 8.49
CA ILE A 85 -1.06 -6.89 8.84
C ILE A 85 -2.14 -7.16 9.86
N GLN A 86 -2.47 -6.14 10.62
CA GLN A 86 -3.56 -6.16 11.58
C GLN A 86 -4.64 -5.21 11.09
N ALA A 87 -5.90 -5.57 11.24
CA ALA A 87 -7.01 -4.70 10.85
C ALA A 87 -8.09 -4.74 11.91
N VAL A 88 -8.61 -3.58 12.25
CA VAL A 88 -9.67 -3.42 13.23
C VAL A 88 -10.92 -2.98 12.51
N PRO A 89 -12.06 -3.69 12.67
CA PRO A 89 -13.31 -3.32 11.99
C PRO A 89 -13.83 -1.95 12.45
N MET A 90 -14.76 -1.43 11.73
CA MET A 90 -15.48 -0.16 11.85
C MET A 90 -15.04 0.82 10.79
N THR A 91 -14.06 1.66 11.03
CA THR A 91 -13.22 2.20 9.99
C THR A 91 -11.96 1.37 10.10
N TYR A 92 -11.65 0.58 9.11
CA TYR A 92 -10.53 -0.33 9.22
C TYR A 92 -9.24 0.44 9.40
N ARG A 93 -8.69 0.35 10.62
CA ARG A 93 -7.35 0.82 10.88
C ARG A 93 -6.41 -0.34 10.58
N VAL A 94 -5.52 -0.16 9.62
CA VAL A 94 -4.59 -1.19 9.21
C VAL A 94 -3.21 -0.84 9.75
N ASP A 95 -2.68 -1.70 10.58
CA ASP A 95 -1.32 -1.58 11.09
C ASP A 95 -0.43 -2.54 10.31
N PHE A 96 0.71 -2.04 9.84
CA PHE A 96 1.64 -2.88 9.12
C PHE A 96 3.08 -2.51 9.42
N SER A 97 3.95 -3.49 9.30
CA SER A 97 5.39 -3.34 9.44
C SER A 97 6.07 -3.65 8.11
N ASN A 98 7.38 -3.66 8.09
CA ASN A 98 8.14 -3.92 6.87
C ASN A 98 7.84 -5.29 6.24
N THR A 99 7.40 -6.26 7.04
CA THR A 99 7.08 -7.60 6.53
C THR A 99 5.91 -7.62 5.56
N ALA A 100 5.04 -6.61 5.61
CA ALA A 100 3.88 -6.51 4.73
C ALA A 100 4.21 -5.82 3.40
N VAL A 101 5.36 -5.19 3.29
CA VAL A 101 5.70 -4.38 2.11
C VAL A 101 6.24 -5.27 1.01
N ASP A 102 5.56 -5.28 -0.14
CA ASP A 102 5.94 -6.11 -1.28
C ASP A 102 6.94 -5.43 -2.19
N ALA A 103 6.92 -4.10 -2.24
CA ALA A 103 7.84 -3.36 -3.10
C ALA A 103 8.07 -1.97 -2.52
N VAL A 104 9.27 -1.47 -2.74
CA VAL A 104 9.64 -0.10 -2.37
C VAL A 104 9.94 0.64 -3.66
N ILE A 105 9.23 1.72 -3.88
CA ILE A 105 9.43 2.55 -5.05
C ILE A 105 9.94 3.90 -4.58
N SER A 106 11.13 4.25 -5.00
CA SER A 106 11.74 5.55 -4.72
C SER A 106 11.98 6.23 -6.06
N PRO A 107 11.01 6.98 -6.55
CA PRO A 107 11.21 7.71 -7.80
C PRO A 107 12.41 8.62 -7.68
N ALA A 108 13.04 8.93 -8.80
CA ALA A 108 14.16 9.85 -8.82
C ALA A 108 13.84 11.06 -7.96
N VAL A 109 14.79 11.45 -7.14
CA VAL A 109 14.56 12.51 -6.19
C VAL A 109 14.18 13.78 -6.94
N VAL A 110 12.92 14.16 -6.76
CA VAL A 110 12.42 15.39 -7.35
C VAL A 110 13.05 16.53 -6.59
N GLY A 111 13.49 17.48 -7.20
CA GLY A 111 14.08 18.61 -6.50
C GLY A 111 15.52 18.37 -6.09
N GLY A 112 15.88 17.17 -5.74
CA GLY A 112 17.27 16.82 -5.57
C GLY A 112 17.92 16.59 -6.91
N ALA A 113 17.07 16.39 -7.82
CA ALA A 113 17.51 16.20 -9.19
C ALA A 113 18.11 17.49 -9.68
#